data_98478ea1872880977eedb87c37973ec6
#
_entry.id   98478ea1872880977eedb87c37973ec6
#
_cell.length_a   1.000
_cell.length_b   1.000
_cell.length_c   1.000
_cell.angle_alpha   90.00
_cell.angle_beta   90.00
_cell.angle_gamma   90.00
#
_symmetry.space_group_name_H-M   'P 1'
#
loop_
_entity.id
_entity.type
_entity.pdbx_description
1 polymer ?
#
loop_
_entity_poly.entity_id
_entity_poly.type
_entity_poly.pdbx_seq_one_letter_code
_entity_poly.pdbx_strand_id
1 'polypeptide(L)'
;VPDYTQAISQFVVDSPTSYHAAQAVAARLEKRGFKAVDETVAWDSSIPARGYVIRDGAIAAWCLPSAPSERTGFRIVGAHTDSPALKLKPQGAIVREGWEMINAEIYGGALENSWLDREVGLAGRLTTYDGAVHLVRTGPIARTAQVAPHLDRSAHENLHLDRQAHMLPLTALAGEAVSCHDIENYLCEQAGISPDQLAFHDVFTYLVQPPSVFGLHQEFLASSRLDNLSSVHAGLVALENLAGTENDAAVFVAFDHEEVGSGTRSGAGGPFLQDVLHGLAAVMGFVGDGERALLARSSCISADAGHSVHPNYGQLHDPQVRPLINHGPLLKINARQRYATDAVGGAIWKRACKAAGVPTQDFVSNNSVPCGTTIGPITASRLGITTVDVGIALLSMHSAREMCGVEDGPYLARALHAYWAEN
;
A
#
# COMPACT_ATOMS: atom_id res chain seq x y z
N VAL A 1 -2.85 -25.14 -2.57
CA VAL A 1 -2.70 -23.70 -2.28
C VAL A 1 -3.42 -22.98 -3.38
N PRO A 2 -4.39 -22.07 -3.09
CA PRO A 2 -4.93 -21.20 -4.13
C PRO A 2 -3.75 -20.56 -4.85
N ASP A 3 -3.84 -20.44 -6.17
CA ASP A 3 -2.83 -19.78 -6.96
C ASP A 3 -2.58 -18.38 -6.36
N TYR A 4 -1.33 -18.07 -6.02
CA TYR A 4 -0.97 -16.78 -5.42
C TYR A 4 -1.46 -15.61 -6.28
N THR A 5 -1.41 -15.77 -7.59
CA THR A 5 -1.85 -14.77 -8.57
C THR A 5 -3.35 -14.52 -8.49
N GLN A 6 -4.14 -15.58 -8.29
CA GLN A 6 -5.58 -15.44 -8.06
C GLN A 6 -5.86 -14.76 -6.70
N ALA A 7 -5.09 -15.12 -5.68
CA ALA A 7 -5.26 -14.55 -4.33
C ALA A 7 -4.93 -13.04 -4.28
N ILE A 8 -3.82 -12.60 -4.90
CA ILE A 8 -3.50 -11.17 -4.99
C ILE A 8 -4.51 -10.43 -5.87
N SER A 9 -4.98 -11.04 -6.96
CA SER A 9 -5.99 -10.43 -7.82
C SER A 9 -7.28 -10.14 -7.05
N GLN A 10 -7.74 -11.10 -6.24
CA GLN A 10 -8.92 -10.91 -5.39
C GLN A 10 -8.65 -9.86 -4.30
N PHE A 11 -7.46 -9.89 -3.67
CA PHE A 11 -7.07 -8.91 -2.66
C PHE A 11 -7.09 -7.47 -3.20
N VAL A 12 -6.58 -7.25 -4.43
CA VAL A 12 -6.66 -5.94 -5.09
C VAL A 12 -8.12 -5.53 -5.34
N VAL A 13 -8.96 -6.46 -5.79
CA VAL A 13 -10.40 -6.19 -5.98
C VAL A 13 -11.07 -5.81 -4.67
N ASP A 14 -10.75 -6.46 -3.57
CA ASP A 14 -11.32 -6.19 -2.25
C ASP A 14 -10.75 -4.92 -1.59
N SER A 15 -9.67 -4.34 -2.13
CA SER A 15 -8.91 -3.22 -1.57
C SER A 15 -8.92 -1.98 -2.46
N PRO A 16 -10.08 -1.39 -2.81
CA PRO A 16 -10.13 -0.21 -3.67
C PRO A 16 -9.50 1.05 -3.05
N THR A 17 -9.38 1.13 -1.74
CA THR A 17 -8.70 2.20 -0.99
C THR A 17 -7.91 1.63 0.19
N SER A 18 -7.08 2.44 0.84
CA SER A 18 -6.34 2.07 2.06
C SER A 18 -7.28 1.56 3.16
N TYR A 19 -8.43 2.19 3.36
CA TYR A 19 -9.44 1.76 4.35
C TYR A 19 -9.95 0.35 4.09
N HIS A 20 -10.25 0.03 2.83
CA HIS A 20 -10.68 -1.32 2.44
C HIS A 20 -9.53 -2.32 2.53
N ALA A 21 -8.30 -1.92 2.19
CA ALA A 21 -7.12 -2.77 2.30
C ALA A 21 -6.87 -3.20 3.75
N ALA A 22 -6.92 -2.26 4.70
CA ALA A 22 -6.80 -2.56 6.12
C ALA A 22 -7.86 -3.55 6.60
N GLN A 23 -9.13 -3.37 6.18
CA GLN A 23 -10.22 -4.29 6.51
C GLN A 23 -10.06 -5.66 5.83
N ALA A 24 -9.59 -5.71 4.57
CA ALA A 24 -9.35 -6.96 3.87
C ALA A 24 -8.21 -7.76 4.53
N VAL A 25 -7.15 -7.08 4.99
CA VAL A 25 -6.07 -7.70 5.78
C VAL A 25 -6.64 -8.26 7.09
N ALA A 26 -7.39 -7.46 7.85
CA ALA A 26 -8.00 -7.87 9.12
C ALA A 26 -8.89 -9.10 8.94
N ALA A 27 -9.81 -9.08 7.98
CA ALA A 27 -10.74 -10.18 7.72
C ALA A 27 -10.02 -11.50 7.36
N ARG A 28 -8.85 -11.43 6.71
CA ARG A 28 -8.03 -12.61 6.43
C ARG A 28 -7.30 -13.10 7.67
N LEU A 29 -6.74 -12.18 8.47
CA LEU A 29 -6.05 -12.50 9.72
C LEU A 29 -7.00 -13.12 10.76
N GLU A 30 -8.25 -12.64 10.86
CA GLU A 30 -9.27 -13.22 11.74
C GLU A 30 -9.52 -14.69 11.43
N LYS A 31 -9.57 -15.09 10.16
CA LYS A 31 -9.69 -16.49 9.73
C LYS A 31 -8.49 -17.35 10.17
N ARG A 32 -7.38 -16.73 10.54
CA ARG A 32 -6.16 -17.36 11.06
C ARG A 32 -6.00 -17.21 12.57
N GLY A 33 -7.07 -16.77 13.27
CA GLY A 33 -7.13 -16.69 14.73
C GLY A 33 -6.52 -15.42 15.31
N PHE A 34 -6.20 -14.40 14.50
CA PHE A 34 -5.87 -13.09 15.01
C PHE A 34 -7.12 -12.39 15.56
N LYS A 35 -6.94 -11.56 16.57
CA LYS A 35 -8.04 -10.82 17.20
C LYS A 35 -7.79 -9.33 17.16
N ALA A 36 -8.86 -8.58 16.91
CA ALA A 36 -8.81 -7.12 17.00
C ALA A 36 -8.48 -6.68 18.43
N VAL A 37 -7.67 -5.64 18.54
CA VAL A 37 -7.33 -5.00 19.82
C VAL A 37 -7.73 -3.53 19.73
N ASP A 38 -8.35 -3.02 20.79
CA ASP A 38 -8.72 -1.61 20.90
C ASP A 38 -7.48 -0.80 21.34
N GLU A 39 -7.08 0.16 20.50
CA GLU A 39 -5.95 1.04 20.82
C GLU A 39 -6.33 2.19 21.77
N THR A 40 -7.61 2.37 22.09
CA THR A 40 -8.08 3.43 22.98
C THR A 40 -8.01 3.05 24.46
N VAL A 41 -7.70 1.78 24.75
CA VAL A 41 -7.54 1.26 26.11
C VAL A 41 -6.08 0.85 26.37
N ALA A 42 -5.67 0.88 27.63
CA ALA A 42 -4.34 0.41 28.00
C ALA A 42 -4.19 -1.10 27.74
N TRP A 43 -3.06 -1.49 27.16
CA TRP A 43 -2.76 -2.90 26.90
C TRP A 43 -2.06 -3.53 28.09
N ASP A 44 -2.45 -4.75 28.40
CA ASP A 44 -1.88 -5.59 29.45
C ASP A 44 -1.67 -7.03 28.96
N SER A 45 -1.37 -7.95 29.88
CA SER A 45 -1.15 -9.36 29.56
C SER A 45 -2.38 -10.10 28.98
N SER A 46 -3.53 -9.45 28.90
CA SER A 46 -4.76 -10.04 28.30
C SER A 46 -4.82 -9.85 26.79
N ILE A 47 -3.95 -9.01 26.17
CA ILE A 47 -3.96 -8.89 24.71
C ILE A 47 -3.60 -10.22 24.06
N PRO A 48 -4.19 -10.52 22.90
CA PRO A 48 -3.95 -11.79 22.23
C PRO A 48 -2.51 -11.91 21.73
N ALA A 49 -1.91 -13.09 21.88
CA ALA A 49 -0.59 -13.38 21.32
C ALA A 49 -0.56 -13.22 19.77
N ARG A 50 -1.71 -13.37 19.13
CA ARG A 50 -1.95 -13.05 17.71
C ARG A 50 -3.02 -11.99 17.64
N GLY A 51 -2.63 -10.75 17.44
CA GLY A 51 -3.52 -9.60 17.44
C GLY A 51 -3.28 -8.66 16.29
N TYR A 52 -4.22 -7.74 16.11
CA TYR A 52 -4.08 -6.63 15.18
C TYR A 52 -4.83 -5.39 15.67
N VAL A 53 -4.41 -4.23 15.16
CA VAL A 53 -5.07 -2.94 15.35
C VAL A 53 -5.16 -2.20 14.03
N ILE A 54 -6.26 -1.49 13.79
CA ILE A 54 -6.47 -0.64 12.63
C ILE A 54 -6.52 0.82 13.08
N ARG A 55 -5.80 1.68 12.40
CA ARG A 55 -5.88 3.14 12.54
C ARG A 55 -6.08 3.76 11.17
N ASP A 56 -7.28 4.25 10.88
CA ASP A 56 -7.66 4.77 9.55
C ASP A 56 -7.46 3.73 8.45
N GLY A 57 -6.62 4.00 7.44
CA GLY A 57 -6.24 3.05 6.40
C GLY A 57 -4.99 2.23 6.71
N ALA A 58 -4.42 2.37 7.90
CA ALA A 58 -3.27 1.58 8.34
C ALA A 58 -3.68 0.40 9.23
N ILE A 59 -2.90 -0.68 9.18
CA ILE A 59 -3.06 -1.85 10.04
C ILE A 59 -1.71 -2.31 10.57
N ALA A 60 -1.65 -2.68 11.86
CA ALA A 60 -0.52 -3.40 12.44
C ALA A 60 -1.01 -4.73 13.04
N ALA A 61 -0.28 -5.80 12.79
CA ALA A 61 -0.61 -7.14 13.28
C ALA A 61 0.65 -7.82 13.82
N TRP A 62 0.49 -8.73 14.78
CA TRP A 62 1.62 -9.35 15.45
C TRP A 62 1.40 -10.81 15.84
N CYS A 63 2.52 -11.53 15.96
CA CYS A 63 2.62 -12.76 16.71
C CYS A 63 3.65 -12.55 17.82
N LEU A 64 3.23 -12.64 19.09
CA LEU A 64 4.12 -12.57 20.23
C LEU A 64 4.89 -13.89 20.38
N PRO A 65 6.17 -13.84 20.84
CA PRO A 65 6.95 -15.03 21.07
C PRO A 65 6.41 -15.86 22.23
N SER A 66 6.56 -17.18 22.15
CA SER A 66 6.15 -18.09 23.21
C SER A 66 7.09 -18.05 24.44
N ALA A 67 8.35 -17.64 24.26
CA ALA A 67 9.36 -17.58 25.30
C ALA A 67 10.22 -16.30 25.18
N PRO A 68 9.65 -15.12 25.46
CA PRO A 68 10.42 -13.87 25.42
C PRO A 68 11.58 -13.90 26.44
N SER A 69 12.74 -13.39 26.05
CA SER A 69 13.96 -13.37 26.85
C SER A 69 14.69 -12.03 26.69
N GLU A 70 15.76 -11.81 27.43
CA GLU A 70 16.61 -10.62 27.29
C GLU A 70 17.17 -10.42 25.86
N ARG A 71 17.11 -11.46 25.01
CA ARG A 71 17.55 -11.40 23.61
C ARG A 71 16.43 -11.07 22.62
N THR A 72 15.19 -11.05 23.07
CA THR A 72 14.00 -10.75 22.23
C THR A 72 14.15 -9.39 21.53
N GLY A 73 13.75 -9.34 20.27
CA GLY A 73 13.61 -8.14 19.46
C GLY A 73 12.30 -8.18 18.68
N PHE A 74 11.98 -7.10 18.01
CA PHE A 74 10.94 -7.08 16.98
C PHE A 74 11.52 -7.42 15.62
N ARG A 75 10.84 -8.30 14.89
CA ARG A 75 11.07 -8.54 13.46
C ARG A 75 9.90 -7.94 12.70
N ILE A 76 10.13 -6.77 12.13
CA ILE A 76 9.08 -5.95 11.53
C ILE A 76 9.12 -6.09 10.01
N VAL A 77 7.95 -6.26 9.40
CA VAL A 77 7.74 -6.08 7.96
C VAL A 77 6.79 -4.90 7.79
N GLY A 78 7.25 -3.87 7.11
CA GLY A 78 6.49 -2.67 6.80
C GLY A 78 6.12 -2.60 5.32
N ALA A 79 4.91 -2.13 5.02
CA ALA A 79 4.39 -1.83 3.68
C ALA A 79 3.44 -0.63 3.76
N HIS A 80 2.77 -0.24 2.65
CA HIS A 80 1.71 0.77 2.69
C HIS A 80 0.47 0.32 1.92
N THR A 81 -0.69 0.85 2.32
CA THR A 81 -2.03 0.47 1.83
C THR A 81 -2.59 1.42 0.79
N ASP A 82 -2.13 2.67 0.77
CA ASP A 82 -2.57 3.70 -0.15
C ASP A 82 -1.88 3.58 -1.50
N SER A 83 -2.45 4.23 -2.50
CA SER A 83 -1.94 4.28 -3.89
C SER A 83 -2.44 5.56 -4.56
N PRO A 84 -1.77 6.06 -5.62
CA PRO A 84 -2.21 7.25 -6.33
C PRO A 84 -3.63 7.10 -6.89
N ALA A 85 -4.43 8.19 -6.76
CA ALA A 85 -5.83 8.22 -7.16
C ALA A 85 -6.31 9.66 -7.38
N LEU A 86 -7.61 9.83 -7.68
CA LEU A 86 -8.28 11.11 -7.62
C LEU A 86 -9.16 11.15 -6.36
N LYS A 87 -8.94 12.12 -5.47
CA LYS A 87 -9.73 12.30 -4.24
C LYS A 87 -10.91 13.22 -4.50
N LEU A 88 -12.11 12.81 -4.08
CA LEU A 88 -13.32 13.62 -4.13
C LEU A 88 -13.17 14.85 -3.23
N LYS A 89 -13.42 16.04 -3.79
CA LYS A 89 -13.46 17.30 -3.04
C LYS A 89 -14.84 17.51 -2.40
N PRO A 90 -14.97 18.37 -1.37
CA PRO A 90 -16.27 18.89 -0.95
C PRO A 90 -17.01 19.52 -2.14
N GLN A 91 -18.35 19.41 -2.17
CA GLN A 91 -19.17 19.72 -3.33
C GLN A 91 -18.75 18.86 -4.52
N GLY A 92 -19.00 17.55 -4.38
CA GLY A 92 -18.47 16.50 -5.24
C GLY A 92 -18.92 16.52 -6.69
N ALA A 93 -20.07 17.18 -7.02
CA ALA A 93 -20.57 17.33 -8.38
C ALA A 93 -20.38 18.77 -8.90
N ILE A 94 -19.95 18.88 -10.16
CA ILE A 94 -19.91 20.14 -10.91
C ILE A 94 -20.55 19.96 -12.28
N VAL A 95 -21.07 21.02 -12.86
CA VAL A 95 -21.62 21.02 -14.22
C VAL A 95 -20.74 21.85 -15.15
N ARG A 96 -20.38 21.28 -16.30
CA ARG A 96 -19.63 21.96 -17.34
C ARG A 96 -20.09 21.47 -18.71
N GLU A 97 -20.39 22.37 -19.62
CA GLU A 97 -20.78 22.06 -21.02
C GLU A 97 -21.92 21.03 -21.14
N GLY A 98 -22.86 21.03 -20.19
CA GLY A 98 -23.97 20.07 -20.18
C GLY A 98 -23.63 18.68 -19.62
N TRP A 99 -22.46 18.52 -19.02
CA TRP A 99 -22.04 17.31 -18.35
C TRP A 99 -21.99 17.52 -16.83
N GLU A 100 -22.40 16.51 -16.09
CA GLU A 100 -22.11 16.38 -14.67
C GLU A 100 -20.77 15.67 -14.50
N MET A 101 -19.91 16.22 -13.67
CA MET A 101 -18.54 15.75 -13.49
C MET A 101 -18.22 15.66 -12.00
N ILE A 102 -17.31 14.75 -11.66
CA ILE A 102 -16.78 14.60 -10.31
C ILE A 102 -15.73 15.67 -10.05
N ASN A 103 -15.94 16.46 -9.00
CA ASN A 103 -14.96 17.45 -8.52
C ASN A 103 -13.91 16.72 -7.69
N ALA A 104 -12.71 16.58 -8.23
CA ALA A 104 -11.66 15.80 -7.63
C ALA A 104 -10.30 16.50 -7.66
N GLU A 105 -9.38 16.07 -6.79
CA GLU A 105 -7.99 16.47 -6.77
C GLU A 105 -7.07 15.24 -6.87
N ILE A 106 -5.86 15.46 -7.36
CA ILE A 106 -4.86 14.37 -7.48
C ILE A 106 -4.33 14.01 -6.09
N TYR A 107 -4.36 12.73 -5.76
CA TYR A 107 -3.73 12.14 -4.59
C TYR A 107 -2.48 11.38 -4.99
N GLY A 108 -1.33 11.73 -4.41
CA GLY A 108 -0.05 11.12 -4.71
C GLY A 108 0.54 11.48 -6.07
N GLY A 109 1.50 10.70 -6.50
CA GLY A 109 2.25 10.90 -7.75
C GLY A 109 1.64 10.18 -8.96
N ALA A 110 0.34 10.29 -9.21
CA ALA A 110 -0.34 9.58 -10.30
C ALA A 110 0.29 9.82 -11.68
N LEU A 111 0.45 8.75 -12.45
CA LEU A 111 0.75 8.84 -13.89
C LEU A 111 -0.55 9.17 -14.63
N GLU A 112 -0.88 10.46 -14.71
CA GLU A 112 -2.20 11.01 -15.04
C GLU A 112 -2.77 10.53 -16.38
N ASN A 113 -1.94 10.45 -17.42
CA ASN A 113 -2.34 9.98 -18.74
C ASN A 113 -2.87 8.53 -18.73
N SER A 114 -2.48 7.72 -17.78
CA SER A 114 -2.93 6.33 -17.64
C SER A 114 -4.38 6.20 -17.15
N TRP A 115 -4.92 7.25 -16.54
CA TRP A 115 -6.29 7.31 -16.03
C TRP A 115 -7.31 7.71 -17.10
N LEU A 116 -6.84 8.23 -18.22
CA LEU A 116 -7.70 8.62 -19.33
C LEU A 116 -8.35 7.38 -19.99
N ASP A 117 -9.60 7.54 -20.42
CA ASP A 117 -10.40 6.52 -21.12
C ASP A 117 -10.61 5.21 -20.34
N ARG A 118 -10.60 5.29 -19.02
CA ARG A 118 -10.87 4.15 -18.14
C ARG A 118 -12.08 4.41 -17.26
N GLU A 119 -12.91 3.38 -17.11
CA GLU A 119 -14.04 3.42 -16.19
C GLU A 119 -13.52 3.32 -14.76
N VAL A 120 -13.98 4.25 -13.92
CA VAL A 120 -13.65 4.30 -12.51
C VAL A 120 -14.92 4.26 -11.66
N GLY A 121 -14.79 3.65 -10.50
CA GLY A 121 -15.74 3.76 -9.40
C GLY A 121 -15.23 4.73 -8.33
N LEU A 122 -16.06 4.99 -7.35
CA LEU A 122 -15.72 5.69 -6.13
C LEU A 122 -15.71 4.72 -4.95
N ALA A 123 -14.73 4.85 -4.07
CA ALA A 123 -14.66 4.09 -2.84
C ALA A 123 -13.97 4.91 -1.74
N GLY A 124 -14.31 4.62 -0.48
CA GLY A 124 -13.74 5.33 0.64
C GLY A 124 -14.52 5.12 1.91
N ARG A 125 -14.48 6.12 2.79
CA ARG A 125 -15.26 6.15 4.03
C ARG A 125 -16.15 7.39 4.09
N LEU A 126 -17.33 7.19 4.65
CA LEU A 126 -18.28 8.23 5.05
C LEU A 126 -18.33 8.25 6.57
N THR A 127 -18.30 9.44 7.16
CA THR A 127 -18.41 9.61 8.62
C THR A 127 -19.69 10.39 8.92
N THR A 128 -20.50 9.86 9.80
CA THR A 128 -21.77 10.46 10.22
C THR A 128 -21.56 11.40 11.42
N TYR A 129 -22.54 12.26 11.71
CA TYR A 129 -22.46 13.24 12.82
C TYR A 129 -22.33 12.61 14.20
N ASP A 130 -22.74 11.34 14.37
CA ASP A 130 -22.54 10.56 15.60
C ASP A 130 -21.15 9.90 15.69
N GLY A 131 -20.30 10.10 14.66
CA GLY A 131 -18.94 9.56 14.59
C GLY A 131 -18.83 8.15 14.01
N ALA A 132 -19.93 7.53 13.57
CA ALA A 132 -19.87 6.22 12.93
C ALA A 132 -19.18 6.34 11.55
N VAL A 133 -18.39 5.30 11.19
CA VAL A 133 -17.66 5.22 9.93
C VAL A 133 -18.23 4.12 9.07
N HIS A 134 -18.60 4.45 7.85
CA HIS A 134 -19.17 3.53 6.86
C HIS A 134 -18.25 3.46 5.66
N LEU A 135 -17.78 2.26 5.30
CA LEU A 135 -17.07 2.05 4.04
C LEU A 135 -18.08 2.02 2.90
N VAL A 136 -17.71 2.67 1.81
CA VAL A 136 -18.53 2.73 0.60
C VAL A 136 -17.72 2.37 -0.63
N ARG A 137 -18.37 1.71 -1.58
CA ARG A 137 -17.80 1.34 -2.88
C ARG A 137 -18.91 1.31 -3.92
N THR A 138 -18.67 1.94 -5.08
CA THR A 138 -19.58 1.91 -6.22
C THR A 138 -19.09 0.96 -7.30
N GLY A 139 -19.92 0.67 -8.29
CA GLY A 139 -19.49 0.15 -9.58
C GLY A 139 -18.84 1.20 -10.47
N PRO A 140 -18.68 0.95 -11.78
CA PRO A 140 -18.19 1.93 -12.75
C PRO A 140 -19.23 3.05 -12.93
N ILE A 141 -18.90 4.26 -12.52
CA ILE A 141 -19.81 5.41 -12.57
C ILE A 141 -19.21 6.64 -13.25
N ALA A 142 -17.91 6.63 -13.54
CA ALA A 142 -17.27 7.80 -14.11
C ALA A 142 -16.12 7.42 -15.05
N ARG A 143 -15.69 8.40 -15.86
CA ARG A 143 -14.58 8.26 -16.81
C ARG A 143 -13.99 9.63 -17.13
N THR A 144 -12.66 9.74 -17.17
CA THR A 144 -11.96 10.91 -17.72
C THR A 144 -11.70 10.68 -19.20
N ALA A 145 -12.41 11.40 -20.06
CA ALA A 145 -12.29 11.22 -21.52
C ALA A 145 -11.13 12.03 -22.08
N GLN A 146 -10.37 11.44 -23.00
CA GLN A 146 -9.37 12.17 -23.79
C GLN A 146 -10.01 13.05 -24.85
N VAL A 147 -9.31 14.13 -25.23
CA VAL A 147 -9.65 14.88 -26.43
C VAL A 147 -9.26 14.10 -27.69
N ALA A 148 -10.18 14.03 -28.65
CA ALA A 148 -9.90 13.33 -29.90
C ALA A 148 -8.83 14.07 -30.74
N PRO A 149 -7.98 13.36 -31.52
CA PRO A 149 -6.94 13.99 -32.33
C PRO A 149 -7.50 14.91 -33.43
N HIS A 150 -8.78 14.80 -33.76
CA HIS A 150 -9.48 15.71 -34.66
C HIS A 150 -9.71 17.10 -34.06
N LEU A 151 -9.76 17.20 -32.73
CA LEU A 151 -9.92 18.47 -31.99
C LEU A 151 -8.57 19.05 -31.55
N ASP A 152 -7.59 18.19 -31.23
CA ASP A 152 -6.22 18.59 -30.90
C ASP A 152 -5.21 17.71 -31.63
N ARG A 153 -4.64 18.22 -32.72
CA ARG A 153 -3.66 17.49 -33.54
C ARG A 153 -2.30 17.38 -32.89
N SER A 154 -2.00 18.16 -31.85
CA SER A 154 -0.72 18.15 -31.15
C SER A 154 -0.68 17.16 -29.99
N ALA A 155 -1.83 16.63 -29.57
CA ALA A 155 -1.95 15.75 -28.39
C ALA A 155 -1.07 14.49 -28.46
N HIS A 156 -0.77 13.97 -29.68
CA HIS A 156 0.11 12.81 -29.85
C HIS A 156 1.60 13.14 -29.75
N GLU A 157 1.98 14.41 -29.96
CA GLU A 157 3.37 14.88 -29.86
C GLU A 157 3.69 15.41 -28.46
N ASN A 158 2.71 16.07 -27.81
CA ASN A 158 2.88 16.70 -26.50
C ASN A 158 1.56 16.71 -25.72
N LEU A 159 1.25 15.60 -25.07
CA LEU A 159 0.09 15.51 -24.18
C LEU A 159 0.35 16.35 -22.92
N HIS A 160 -0.33 17.49 -22.82
CA HIS A 160 -0.33 18.32 -21.61
C HIS A 160 -1.68 18.20 -20.87
N LEU A 161 -1.65 17.75 -19.64
CA LEU A 161 -2.83 17.60 -18.79
C LEU A 161 -2.79 18.66 -17.69
N ASP A 162 -3.72 19.61 -17.74
CA ASP A 162 -4.01 20.49 -16.61
C ASP A 162 -4.88 19.73 -15.60
N ARG A 163 -4.40 19.60 -14.37
CA ARG A 163 -5.05 18.82 -13.31
C ARG A 163 -6.45 19.33 -12.96
N GLN A 164 -6.65 20.66 -13.00
CA GLN A 164 -7.92 21.28 -12.67
C GLN A 164 -8.91 21.25 -13.84
N ALA A 165 -8.41 21.32 -15.07
CA ALA A 165 -9.26 21.43 -16.26
C ALA A 165 -9.52 20.08 -16.95
N HIS A 166 -8.54 19.17 -16.96
CA HIS A 166 -8.56 18.01 -17.85
C HIS A 166 -8.72 16.67 -17.12
N MET A 167 -8.55 16.64 -15.76
CA MET A 167 -8.55 15.39 -14.99
C MET A 167 -9.86 15.14 -14.22
N LEU A 168 -10.91 15.91 -14.48
CA LEU A 168 -12.21 15.74 -13.81
C LEU A 168 -13.03 14.65 -14.53
N PRO A 169 -13.37 13.53 -13.86
CA PRO A 169 -14.17 12.47 -14.47
C PRO A 169 -15.60 12.91 -14.74
N LEU A 170 -16.12 12.67 -15.92
CA LEU A 170 -17.54 12.83 -16.26
C LEU A 170 -18.34 11.64 -15.73
N THR A 171 -19.55 11.89 -15.23
CA THR A 171 -20.40 10.86 -14.60
C THR A 171 -21.82 10.82 -15.18
N ALA A 172 -22.37 11.93 -15.67
CA ALA A 172 -23.71 11.99 -16.23
C ALA A 172 -23.86 13.12 -17.25
N LEU A 173 -24.98 13.14 -17.97
CA LEU A 173 -25.49 14.33 -18.64
C LEU A 173 -26.20 15.21 -17.60
N ALA A 174 -25.89 16.51 -17.59
CA ALA A 174 -26.53 17.42 -16.65
C ALA A 174 -28.03 17.52 -16.93
N GLY A 175 -28.85 17.22 -15.93
CA GLY A 175 -30.29 17.47 -15.95
C GLY A 175 -30.62 18.93 -15.55
N GLU A 176 -31.91 19.24 -15.49
CA GLU A 176 -32.37 20.60 -15.11
C GLU A 176 -32.10 20.96 -13.63
N ALA A 177 -31.85 19.96 -12.77
CA ALA A 177 -31.77 20.11 -11.32
C ALA A 177 -30.55 19.40 -10.71
N VAL A 178 -29.36 19.53 -11.33
CA VAL A 178 -28.12 18.96 -10.76
C VAL A 178 -27.71 19.72 -9.52
N SER A 179 -27.53 19.01 -8.42
CA SER A 179 -27.00 19.52 -7.16
C SER A 179 -25.50 19.24 -7.03
N CYS A 180 -24.74 20.16 -6.43
CA CYS A 180 -23.34 19.91 -6.10
C CYS A 180 -23.13 18.75 -5.09
N HIS A 181 -24.20 18.26 -4.48
CA HIS A 181 -24.19 17.13 -3.53
C HIS A 181 -24.73 15.83 -4.11
N ASP A 182 -24.99 15.72 -5.43
CA ASP A 182 -25.57 14.51 -6.01
C ASP A 182 -24.65 13.31 -5.87
N ILE A 183 -23.32 13.52 -5.93
CA ILE A 183 -22.33 12.45 -5.71
C ILE A 183 -22.36 11.99 -4.26
N GLU A 184 -22.39 12.89 -3.28
CA GLU A 184 -22.46 12.57 -1.85
C GLU A 184 -23.77 11.86 -1.51
N ASN A 185 -24.89 12.30 -2.08
CA ASN A 185 -26.19 11.66 -1.91
C ASN A 185 -26.20 10.23 -2.45
N TYR A 186 -25.62 10.03 -3.63
CA TYR A 186 -25.46 8.68 -4.22
C TYR A 186 -24.56 7.78 -3.35
N LEU A 187 -23.46 8.31 -2.82
CA LEU A 187 -22.59 7.56 -1.92
C LEU A 187 -23.29 7.18 -0.61
N CYS A 188 -24.12 8.07 -0.05
CA CYS A 188 -24.95 7.78 1.13
C CYS A 188 -25.92 6.63 0.85
N GLU A 189 -26.58 6.66 -0.30
CA GLU A 189 -27.47 5.56 -0.73
C GLU A 189 -26.71 4.23 -0.81
N GLN A 190 -25.52 4.22 -1.43
CA GLN A 190 -24.68 3.01 -1.51
C GLN A 190 -24.21 2.51 -0.13
N ALA A 191 -24.01 3.40 0.82
CA ALA A 191 -23.63 3.06 2.19
C ALA A 191 -24.82 2.72 3.10
N GLY A 192 -26.05 2.90 2.64
CA GLY A 192 -27.26 2.68 3.43
C GLY A 192 -27.48 3.68 4.54
N ILE A 193 -27.00 4.92 4.38
CA ILE A 193 -27.20 6.03 5.32
C ILE A 193 -28.00 7.16 4.67
N SER A 194 -28.68 7.97 5.48
CA SER A 194 -29.39 9.14 4.98
C SER A 194 -28.42 10.31 4.73
N PRO A 195 -28.58 11.10 3.65
CA PRO A 195 -27.70 12.24 3.36
C PRO A 195 -27.56 13.27 4.51
N ASP A 196 -28.61 13.47 5.31
CA ASP A 196 -28.60 14.36 6.47
C ASP A 196 -27.74 13.83 7.65
N GLN A 197 -27.39 12.54 7.64
CA GLN A 197 -26.47 11.94 8.61
C GLN A 197 -25.00 12.16 8.24
N LEU A 198 -24.68 12.44 6.96
CA LEU A 198 -23.31 12.59 6.49
C LEU A 198 -22.67 13.84 7.06
N ALA A 199 -21.60 13.69 7.84
CA ALA A 199 -20.80 14.81 8.35
C ALA A 199 -19.60 15.12 7.44
N PHE A 200 -18.89 14.08 6.98
CA PHE A 200 -17.71 14.22 6.10
C PHE A 200 -17.39 12.93 5.38
N HIS A 201 -16.49 13.02 4.38
CA HIS A 201 -16.06 11.85 3.60
C HIS A 201 -14.58 11.91 3.22
N ASP A 202 -13.95 10.74 3.08
CA ASP A 202 -12.69 10.51 2.41
C ASP A 202 -12.93 9.47 1.31
N VAL A 203 -13.14 9.92 0.09
CA VAL A 203 -13.53 9.09 -1.06
C VAL A 203 -12.56 9.32 -2.21
N PHE A 204 -12.21 8.23 -2.91
CA PHE A 204 -11.23 8.20 -3.99
C PHE A 204 -11.81 7.48 -5.20
N THR A 205 -11.33 7.83 -6.39
CA THR A 205 -11.56 7.02 -7.57
C THR A 205 -10.73 5.75 -7.49
N TYR A 206 -11.24 4.68 -8.05
CA TYR A 206 -10.47 3.45 -8.25
C TYR A 206 -10.79 2.85 -9.62
N LEU A 207 -9.80 2.20 -10.23
CA LEU A 207 -10.00 1.49 -11.49
C LEU A 207 -10.85 0.23 -11.24
N VAL A 208 -11.99 0.12 -11.93
CA VAL A 208 -12.89 -1.03 -11.77
C VAL A 208 -12.43 -2.26 -12.57
N GLN A 209 -11.55 -2.08 -13.56
CA GLN A 209 -10.98 -3.15 -14.34
C GLN A 209 -10.22 -4.13 -13.45
N PRO A 210 -10.59 -5.42 -13.39
CA PRO A 210 -9.92 -6.39 -12.52
C PRO A 210 -8.49 -6.68 -12.97
N PRO A 211 -7.62 -7.18 -12.09
CA PRO A 211 -6.32 -7.71 -12.46
C PRO A 211 -6.44 -8.80 -13.53
N SER A 212 -5.43 -8.94 -14.38
CA SER A 212 -5.38 -9.98 -15.40
C SER A 212 -3.96 -10.46 -15.65
N VAL A 213 -3.80 -11.79 -15.78
CA VAL A 213 -2.57 -12.40 -16.26
C VAL A 213 -2.50 -12.24 -17.78
N PHE A 214 -1.32 -11.97 -18.29
CA PHE A 214 -1.07 -11.80 -19.71
C PHE A 214 0.39 -12.15 -20.08
N GLY A 215 0.74 -11.97 -21.33
CA GLY A 215 2.03 -12.36 -21.90
C GLY A 215 1.93 -13.67 -22.68
N LEU A 216 2.88 -13.90 -23.57
CA LEU A 216 2.89 -15.08 -24.43
C LEU A 216 2.91 -16.39 -23.61
N HIS A 217 3.56 -16.34 -22.44
CA HIS A 217 3.70 -17.47 -21.53
C HIS A 217 2.99 -17.27 -20.19
N GLN A 218 2.05 -16.29 -20.12
CA GLN A 218 1.27 -15.95 -18.90
C GLN A 218 2.17 -15.54 -17.72
N GLU A 219 3.30 -14.88 -17.99
CA GLU A 219 4.32 -14.53 -17.01
C GLU A 219 4.12 -13.16 -16.33
N PHE A 220 3.13 -12.38 -16.76
CA PHE A 220 2.87 -11.04 -16.24
C PHE A 220 1.49 -10.91 -15.62
N LEU A 221 1.39 -10.09 -14.58
CA LEU A 221 0.15 -9.64 -13.98
C LEU A 221 -0.01 -8.12 -14.22
N ALA A 222 -1.09 -7.72 -14.87
CA ALA A 222 -1.49 -6.31 -14.97
C ALA A 222 -2.58 -6.00 -13.95
N SER A 223 -2.37 -5.00 -13.14
CA SER A 223 -3.28 -4.61 -12.06
C SER A 223 -3.12 -3.14 -11.70
N SER A 224 -4.15 -2.54 -11.11
CA SER A 224 -4.00 -1.29 -10.37
C SER A 224 -3.41 -1.56 -8.98
N ARG A 225 -2.80 -0.56 -8.38
CA ARG A 225 -2.37 -0.55 -6.96
C ARG A 225 -1.43 -1.71 -6.57
N LEU A 226 -0.61 -2.21 -7.53
CA LEU A 226 0.47 -3.16 -7.19
C LEU A 226 1.49 -2.49 -6.28
N ASP A 227 1.76 -1.23 -6.51
CA ASP A 227 2.34 -0.29 -5.57
C ASP A 227 1.23 0.24 -4.64
N ASN A 228 1.13 -0.23 -3.37
CA ASN A 228 2.01 -1.24 -2.76
C ASN A 228 1.22 -2.46 -2.22
N LEU A 229 0.00 -2.72 -2.75
CA LEU A 229 -0.79 -3.88 -2.35
C LEU A 229 -0.07 -5.22 -2.62
N SER A 230 0.90 -5.24 -3.52
CA SER A 230 1.75 -6.42 -3.75
C SER A 230 2.58 -6.78 -2.52
N SER A 231 3.19 -5.78 -1.87
CA SER A 231 3.96 -5.98 -0.64
C SER A 231 3.05 -6.23 0.57
N VAL A 232 1.90 -5.54 0.65
CA VAL A 232 0.88 -5.81 1.69
C VAL A 232 0.42 -7.27 1.61
N HIS A 233 0.09 -7.75 0.40
CA HIS A 233 -0.36 -9.13 0.20
C HIS A 233 0.75 -10.14 0.52
N ALA A 234 2.00 -9.87 0.13
CA ALA A 234 3.12 -10.75 0.43
C ALA A 234 3.38 -10.86 1.94
N GLY A 235 3.37 -9.73 2.66
CA GLY A 235 3.49 -9.69 4.12
C GLY A 235 2.34 -10.41 4.82
N LEU A 236 1.10 -10.18 4.36
CA LEU A 236 -0.08 -10.87 4.86
C LEU A 236 0.02 -12.39 4.69
N VAL A 237 0.35 -12.88 3.49
CA VAL A 237 0.54 -14.31 3.21
C VAL A 237 1.64 -14.92 4.09
N ALA A 238 2.75 -14.19 4.28
CA ALA A 238 3.82 -14.63 5.15
C ALA A 238 3.37 -14.77 6.61
N LEU A 239 2.61 -13.78 7.12
CA LEU A 239 2.10 -13.78 8.50
C LEU A 239 1.01 -14.84 8.73
N GLU A 240 0.08 -15.02 7.78
CA GLU A 240 -0.98 -16.04 7.83
C GLU A 240 -0.43 -17.46 7.96
N ASN A 241 0.74 -17.73 7.37
CA ASN A 241 1.38 -19.04 7.36
C ASN A 241 2.41 -19.20 8.49
N LEU A 242 2.66 -18.17 9.28
CA LEU A 242 3.55 -18.24 10.43
C LEU A 242 2.89 -19.05 11.56
N ALA A 243 3.46 -20.19 11.90
CA ALA A 243 2.94 -21.07 12.96
C ALA A 243 3.03 -20.39 14.35
N GLY A 244 4.06 -19.59 14.55
CA GLY A 244 4.37 -18.84 15.77
C GLY A 244 5.85 -18.45 15.75
N THR A 245 6.27 -17.72 16.78
CA THR A 245 7.67 -17.37 16.99
C THR A 245 8.11 -17.86 18.37
N GLU A 246 9.36 -18.25 18.52
CA GLU A 246 9.89 -18.71 19.80
C GLU A 246 10.47 -17.55 20.61
N ASN A 247 11.35 -16.76 20.00
CA ASN A 247 12.17 -15.77 20.71
C ASN A 247 11.81 -14.34 20.36
N ASP A 248 11.57 -14.01 19.10
CA ASP A 248 11.32 -12.64 18.63
C ASP A 248 9.84 -12.40 18.31
N ALA A 249 9.37 -11.18 18.51
CA ALA A 249 8.01 -10.81 18.11
C ALA A 249 7.97 -10.48 16.61
N ALA A 250 7.13 -11.20 15.87
CA ALA A 250 6.84 -10.89 14.48
C ALA A 250 5.77 -9.77 14.41
N VAL A 251 6.09 -8.71 13.67
CA VAL A 251 5.18 -7.56 13.48
C VAL A 251 5.05 -7.27 12.00
N PHE A 252 3.82 -7.19 11.51
CA PHE A 252 3.49 -6.68 10.19
C PHE A 252 2.82 -5.32 10.35
N VAL A 253 3.23 -4.32 9.58
CA VAL A 253 2.55 -3.02 9.53
C VAL A 253 2.37 -2.59 8.08
N ALA A 254 1.16 -2.16 7.73
CA ALA A 254 0.89 -1.51 6.46
C ALA A 254 0.35 -0.10 6.78
N PHE A 255 1.15 0.92 6.41
CA PHE A 255 0.86 2.33 6.70
C PHE A 255 -0.11 2.91 5.68
N ASP A 256 -0.74 4.02 6.04
CA ASP A 256 -1.51 4.86 5.12
C ASP A 256 -0.68 6.11 4.73
N HIS A 257 -1.06 6.79 3.66
CA HIS A 257 -0.51 8.08 3.23
C HIS A 257 1.00 8.08 2.87
N GLU A 258 1.57 6.94 2.44
CA GLU A 258 2.93 6.90 1.92
C GLU A 258 3.08 7.81 0.71
N GLU A 259 2.14 7.74 -0.22
CA GLU A 259 2.11 8.44 -1.51
C GLU A 259 2.06 9.99 -1.40
N VAL A 260 1.83 10.48 -0.20
CA VAL A 260 1.79 11.92 0.13
C VAL A 260 2.78 12.30 1.25
N GLY A 261 3.78 11.44 1.49
CA GLY A 261 4.93 11.73 2.34
C GLY A 261 4.84 11.24 3.78
N SER A 262 3.93 10.33 4.11
CA SER A 262 3.85 9.63 5.42
C SER A 262 3.63 10.52 6.65
N GLY A 263 3.43 11.83 6.51
CA GLY A 263 3.36 12.80 7.61
C GLY A 263 2.01 12.88 8.31
N THR A 264 1.36 11.75 8.59
CA THR A 264 0.03 11.67 9.20
C THR A 264 0.01 10.73 10.41
N ARG A 265 -1.10 10.72 11.18
CA ARG A 265 -1.24 9.87 12.38
C ARG A 265 -1.17 8.35 12.07
N SER A 266 -1.51 7.95 10.83
CA SER A 266 -1.52 6.57 10.34
C SER A 266 -0.39 6.28 9.34
N GLY A 267 0.40 7.29 8.96
CA GLY A 267 1.58 7.17 8.12
C GLY A 267 2.83 6.75 8.90
N ALA A 268 3.87 6.33 8.19
CA ALA A 268 5.15 5.91 8.79
C ALA A 268 5.85 7.03 9.58
N GLY A 269 5.61 8.29 9.22
CA GLY A 269 6.09 9.47 9.96
C GLY A 269 5.31 9.77 11.25
N GLY A 270 4.11 9.18 11.39
CA GLY A 270 3.26 9.28 12.58
C GLY A 270 3.65 8.32 13.70
N PRO A 271 2.92 8.32 14.82
CA PRO A 271 3.24 7.51 15.99
C PRO A 271 2.76 6.06 15.90
N PHE A 272 1.96 5.68 14.89
CA PHE A 272 1.20 4.42 14.87
C PHE A 272 2.05 3.19 15.19
N LEU A 273 3.13 2.95 14.45
CA LEU A 273 4.01 1.80 14.71
C LEU A 273 4.68 1.92 16.08
N GLN A 274 5.14 3.11 16.46
CA GLN A 274 5.78 3.34 17.76
C GLN A 274 4.83 3.03 18.92
N ASP A 275 3.56 3.47 18.84
CA ASP A 275 2.53 3.18 19.86
C ASP A 275 2.31 1.68 20.01
N VAL A 276 2.19 0.96 18.88
CA VAL A 276 2.02 -0.50 18.86
C VAL A 276 3.23 -1.19 19.50
N LEU A 277 4.45 -0.86 19.07
CA LEU A 277 5.67 -1.48 19.60
C LEU A 277 5.86 -1.20 21.09
N HIS A 278 5.54 0.02 21.55
CA HIS A 278 5.57 0.39 22.96
C HIS A 278 4.59 -0.47 23.79
N GLY A 279 3.36 -0.60 23.33
CA GLY A 279 2.36 -1.46 23.99
C GLY A 279 2.79 -2.92 24.04
N LEU A 280 3.29 -3.48 22.93
CA LEU A 280 3.77 -4.87 22.88
C LEU A 280 5.01 -5.09 23.76
N ALA A 281 5.95 -4.14 23.80
CA ALA A 281 7.11 -4.20 24.68
C ALA A 281 6.69 -4.27 26.16
N ALA A 282 5.76 -3.41 26.57
CA ALA A 282 5.23 -3.39 27.93
C ALA A 282 4.56 -4.71 28.31
N VAL A 283 3.74 -5.28 27.42
CA VAL A 283 3.08 -6.58 27.59
C VAL A 283 4.09 -7.73 27.75
N MET A 284 5.20 -7.68 27.02
CA MET A 284 6.29 -8.66 27.13
C MET A 284 7.22 -8.40 28.35
N GLY A 285 6.94 -7.34 29.15
CA GLY A 285 7.73 -7.00 30.34
C GLY A 285 8.94 -6.11 30.07
N PHE A 286 9.09 -5.54 28.88
CA PHE A 286 10.17 -4.61 28.54
C PHE A 286 9.69 -3.16 28.73
N VAL A 287 10.18 -2.50 29.76
CA VAL A 287 9.83 -1.10 30.11
C VAL A 287 11.08 -0.26 30.28
N GLY A 288 11.00 1.03 30.01
CA GLY A 288 12.11 1.97 30.18
C GLY A 288 13.37 1.56 29.40
N ASP A 289 14.51 1.34 30.09
CA ASP A 289 15.75 0.94 29.41
C ASP A 289 15.65 -0.45 28.76
N GLY A 290 14.80 -1.33 29.27
CA GLY A 290 14.50 -2.63 28.66
C GLY A 290 13.85 -2.50 27.29
N GLU A 291 12.93 -1.56 27.10
CA GLU A 291 12.33 -1.25 25.80
C GLU A 291 13.36 -0.68 24.81
N ARG A 292 14.18 0.27 25.25
CA ARG A 292 15.28 0.81 24.43
C ARG A 292 16.21 -0.32 23.94
N ALA A 293 16.57 -1.23 24.82
CA ALA A 293 17.42 -2.39 24.48
C ALA A 293 16.71 -3.37 23.52
N LEU A 294 15.40 -3.59 23.69
CA LEU A 294 14.57 -4.40 22.79
C LEU A 294 14.57 -3.80 21.37
N LEU A 295 14.33 -2.47 21.24
CA LEU A 295 14.37 -1.79 19.95
C LEU A 295 15.77 -1.87 19.30
N ALA A 296 16.84 -1.74 20.06
CA ALA A 296 18.21 -1.85 19.55
C ALA A 296 18.53 -3.25 18.96
N ARG A 297 17.83 -4.28 19.39
CA ARG A 297 17.93 -5.65 18.83
C ARG A 297 16.95 -5.90 17.69
N SER A 298 16.04 -4.97 17.43
CA SER A 298 14.99 -5.10 16.43
C SER A 298 15.50 -4.80 15.02
N SER A 299 14.77 -5.29 14.03
CA SER A 299 15.01 -4.98 12.63
C SER A 299 13.70 -4.83 11.86
N CYS A 300 13.76 -4.13 10.72
CA CYS A 300 12.62 -3.91 9.84
C CYS A 300 13.00 -4.21 8.39
N ILE A 301 12.15 -4.97 7.71
CA ILE A 301 12.11 -5.06 6.25
C ILE A 301 11.02 -4.10 5.78
N SER A 302 11.41 -3.00 5.14
CA SER A 302 10.51 -2.07 4.45
C SER A 302 10.26 -2.63 3.05
N ALA A 303 9.08 -3.21 2.86
CA ALA A 303 8.67 -3.84 1.62
C ALA A 303 7.83 -2.86 0.79
N ASP A 304 8.41 -2.39 -0.31
CA ASP A 304 7.81 -1.41 -1.20
C ASP A 304 8.28 -1.66 -2.63
N ALA A 305 7.38 -1.56 -3.62
CA ALA A 305 7.68 -1.86 -5.00
C ALA A 305 8.85 -1.04 -5.55
N GLY A 306 9.55 -1.57 -6.54
CA GLY A 306 10.66 -0.90 -7.21
C GLY A 306 10.56 -1.03 -8.73
N HIS A 307 11.56 -0.54 -9.44
CA HIS A 307 11.53 -0.51 -10.90
C HIS A 307 12.26 -1.70 -11.52
N SER A 308 11.60 -2.42 -12.41
CA SER A 308 12.27 -3.24 -13.42
C SER A 308 12.92 -2.36 -14.46
N VAL A 309 13.98 -2.84 -15.11
CA VAL A 309 14.53 -2.18 -16.30
C VAL A 309 13.45 -2.08 -17.37
N HIS A 310 13.19 -0.85 -17.82
CA HIS A 310 12.20 -0.59 -18.85
C HIS A 310 12.85 -0.76 -20.25
N PRO A 311 12.36 -1.69 -21.10
CA PRO A 311 13.03 -2.02 -22.34
C PRO A 311 13.14 -0.83 -23.33
N ASN A 312 12.14 0.05 -23.35
CA ASN A 312 12.13 1.23 -24.23
C ASN A 312 12.87 2.44 -23.65
N TYR A 313 13.24 2.40 -22.34
CA TYR A 313 13.91 3.50 -21.64
C TYR A 313 15.12 2.99 -20.85
N GLY A 314 15.83 2.01 -21.41
CA GLY A 314 16.98 1.34 -20.76
C GLY A 314 18.09 2.29 -20.30
N GLN A 315 18.23 3.47 -20.93
CA GLN A 315 19.20 4.51 -20.58
C GLN A 315 18.88 5.23 -19.25
N LEU A 316 17.65 5.13 -18.75
CA LEU A 316 17.25 5.73 -17.47
C LEU A 316 17.64 4.84 -16.25
N HIS A 317 18.09 3.62 -16.48
CA HIS A 317 18.53 2.67 -15.46
C HIS A 317 20.05 2.63 -15.34
N ASP A 318 20.55 2.10 -14.24
CA ASP A 318 21.98 1.84 -14.06
C ASP A 318 22.50 0.90 -15.17
N PRO A 319 23.68 1.15 -15.74
CA PRO A 319 24.17 0.34 -16.85
C PRO A 319 24.64 -1.07 -16.44
N GLN A 320 24.89 -1.33 -15.14
CA GLN A 320 25.42 -2.61 -14.62
C GLN A 320 24.38 -3.38 -13.81
N VAL A 321 23.65 -2.67 -12.93
CA VAL A 321 22.63 -3.27 -12.05
C VAL A 321 21.27 -3.16 -12.75
N ARG A 322 20.83 -4.28 -13.33
CA ARG A 322 19.69 -4.28 -14.27
C ARG A 322 18.64 -5.32 -13.89
N PRO A 323 17.85 -5.08 -12.83
CA PRO A 323 16.84 -6.01 -12.35
C PRO A 323 15.68 -6.16 -13.35
N LEU A 324 15.13 -7.37 -13.39
CA LEU A 324 14.03 -7.75 -14.27
C LEU A 324 12.87 -8.36 -13.47
N ILE A 325 11.69 -8.29 -14.04
CA ILE A 325 10.47 -8.98 -13.58
C ILE A 325 10.72 -10.51 -13.59
N ASN A 326 10.14 -11.24 -12.61
CA ASN A 326 10.28 -12.70 -12.42
C ASN A 326 11.69 -13.19 -12.08
N HIS A 327 12.59 -12.32 -11.65
CA HIS A 327 13.94 -12.68 -11.24
C HIS A 327 14.17 -12.54 -9.72
N GLY A 328 13.09 -12.37 -8.97
CA GLY A 328 13.09 -12.24 -7.51
C GLY A 328 13.05 -10.81 -7.02
N PRO A 329 12.70 -10.62 -5.74
CA PRO A 329 12.59 -9.30 -5.13
C PRO A 329 13.89 -8.51 -5.16
N LEU A 330 13.74 -7.20 -5.22
CA LEU A 330 14.82 -6.22 -5.22
C LEU A 330 15.35 -6.00 -3.79
N LEU A 331 16.66 -5.87 -3.65
CA LEU A 331 17.32 -5.19 -2.53
C LEU A 331 17.63 -3.77 -2.99
N LYS A 332 16.94 -2.78 -2.43
CA LYS A 332 17.06 -1.38 -2.85
C LYS A 332 18.22 -0.70 -2.12
N ILE A 333 19.15 -0.09 -2.84
CA ILE A 333 20.36 0.53 -2.30
C ILE A 333 20.48 1.96 -2.81
N ASN A 334 20.76 2.91 -1.93
CA ASN A 334 21.01 4.30 -2.31
C ASN A 334 22.02 4.98 -1.39
N ALA A 335 23.08 5.54 -1.96
CA ALA A 335 24.16 6.20 -1.22
C ALA A 335 23.71 7.45 -0.44
N ARG A 336 22.57 8.07 -0.80
CA ARG A 336 21.98 9.23 -0.10
C ARG A 336 20.95 8.82 0.95
N GLN A 337 20.86 7.52 1.28
CA GLN A 337 19.89 6.96 2.23
C GLN A 337 18.42 7.31 1.88
N ARG A 338 18.12 7.38 0.59
CA ARG A 338 16.74 7.41 0.09
C ARG A 338 16.04 6.06 0.30
N TYR A 339 16.85 5.02 0.47
CA TYR A 339 16.53 3.71 1.01
C TYR A 339 17.40 3.49 2.24
N ALA A 340 16.84 2.88 3.30
CA ALA A 340 17.54 2.69 4.58
C ALA A 340 18.59 1.57 4.55
N THR A 341 18.68 0.84 3.46
CA THR A 341 19.57 -0.32 3.32
C THR A 341 21.03 0.04 3.56
N ASP A 342 21.63 -0.67 4.51
CA ASP A 342 23.06 -0.72 4.75
C ASP A 342 23.60 -2.16 4.65
N ALA A 343 24.87 -2.38 4.97
CA ALA A 343 25.48 -3.72 4.90
C ALA A 343 24.85 -4.72 5.90
N VAL A 344 24.39 -4.24 7.05
CA VAL A 344 23.77 -5.09 8.09
C VAL A 344 22.38 -5.50 7.66
N GLY A 345 21.55 -4.51 7.27
CA GLY A 345 20.19 -4.76 6.74
C GLY A 345 20.21 -5.63 5.48
N GLY A 346 21.12 -5.34 4.54
CA GLY A 346 21.30 -6.16 3.33
C GLY A 346 21.68 -7.62 3.66
N ALA A 347 22.48 -7.85 4.70
CA ALA A 347 22.81 -9.21 5.14
C ALA A 347 21.59 -9.92 5.76
N ILE A 348 20.74 -9.22 6.50
CA ILE A 348 19.47 -9.77 7.02
C ILE A 348 18.61 -10.24 5.85
N TRP A 349 18.39 -9.40 4.85
CA TRP A 349 17.60 -9.76 3.67
C TRP A 349 18.16 -10.94 2.90
N LYS A 350 19.47 -10.92 2.61
CA LYS A 350 20.11 -12.03 1.86
C LYS A 350 20.06 -13.36 2.60
N ARG A 351 20.11 -13.35 3.97
CA ARG A 351 19.90 -14.58 4.76
C ARG A 351 18.47 -15.08 4.60
N ALA A 352 17.47 -14.23 4.74
CA ALA A 352 16.06 -14.62 4.58
C ALA A 352 15.78 -15.21 3.19
N CYS A 353 16.30 -14.60 2.12
CA CYS A 353 16.19 -15.14 0.76
C CYS A 353 16.86 -16.50 0.62
N LYS A 354 18.07 -16.65 1.19
CA LYS A 354 18.81 -17.93 1.15
C LYS A 354 18.05 -19.05 1.88
N ALA A 355 17.50 -18.75 3.05
CA ALA A 355 16.70 -19.70 3.82
C ALA A 355 15.41 -20.10 3.09
N ALA A 356 14.75 -19.13 2.46
CA ALA A 356 13.57 -19.41 1.65
C ALA A 356 13.86 -20.10 0.31
N GLY A 357 15.14 -20.19 -0.11
CA GLY A 357 15.52 -20.70 -1.43
C GLY A 357 14.94 -19.86 -2.57
N VAL A 358 14.90 -18.52 -2.42
CA VAL A 358 14.39 -17.60 -3.43
C VAL A 358 15.50 -16.73 -4.01
N PRO A 359 15.41 -16.37 -5.30
CA PRO A 359 16.34 -15.41 -5.90
C PRO A 359 16.12 -14.01 -5.32
N THR A 360 17.13 -13.15 -5.41
CA THR A 360 17.01 -11.72 -5.10
C THR A 360 17.95 -10.94 -6.02
N GLN A 361 17.57 -9.72 -6.35
CA GLN A 361 18.29 -8.83 -7.24
C GLN A 361 18.65 -7.55 -6.49
N ASP A 362 19.77 -6.94 -6.83
CA ASP A 362 20.09 -5.60 -6.33
C ASP A 362 19.44 -4.52 -7.22
N PHE A 363 19.06 -3.39 -6.64
CA PHE A 363 18.56 -2.22 -7.34
C PHE A 363 19.33 -0.97 -6.88
N VAL A 364 19.84 -0.22 -7.84
CA VAL A 364 20.37 1.13 -7.66
C VAL A 364 19.82 2.05 -8.74
N SER A 365 19.66 3.32 -8.41
CA SER A 365 19.24 4.32 -9.40
C SER A 365 20.39 4.70 -10.33
N ASN A 366 20.08 5.07 -11.56
CA ASN A 366 21.02 5.79 -12.43
C ASN A 366 21.40 7.11 -11.75
N ASN A 367 22.69 7.46 -11.78
CA ASN A 367 23.22 8.66 -11.11
C ASN A 367 22.61 9.98 -11.61
N SER A 368 22.10 10.00 -12.84
CA SER A 368 21.48 11.18 -13.48
C SER A 368 19.94 11.22 -13.31
N VAL A 369 19.35 10.23 -12.65
CA VAL A 369 17.90 10.13 -12.44
C VAL A 369 17.59 10.29 -10.94
N PRO A 370 16.60 11.11 -10.57
CA PRO A 370 16.17 11.23 -9.17
C PRO A 370 15.73 9.88 -8.60
N CYS A 371 16.15 9.58 -7.38
CA CYS A 371 15.70 8.40 -6.63
C CYS A 371 14.45 8.74 -5.81
N GLY A 372 13.44 7.88 -5.85
CA GLY A 372 12.31 7.90 -4.93
C GLY A 372 12.74 7.66 -3.48
N THR A 373 11.79 7.60 -2.58
CA THR A 373 11.98 7.20 -1.18
C THR A 373 10.86 6.23 -0.79
N THR A 374 10.91 5.71 0.43
CA THR A 374 10.00 4.72 0.95
C THR A 374 9.73 5.02 2.43
N ILE A 375 8.90 4.19 3.08
CA ILE A 375 8.73 4.21 4.54
C ILE A 375 10.01 3.81 5.30
N GLY A 376 10.97 3.13 4.66
CA GLY A 376 12.17 2.59 5.29
C GLY A 376 13.03 3.63 6.03
N PRO A 377 13.52 4.70 5.37
CA PRO A 377 14.30 5.75 6.02
C PRO A 377 13.55 6.46 7.15
N ILE A 378 12.21 6.61 7.02
CA ILE A 378 11.36 7.21 8.05
C ILE A 378 11.32 6.30 9.27
N THR A 379 11.03 5.02 9.09
CA THR A 379 11.00 4.02 10.17
C THR A 379 12.35 3.90 10.86
N ALA A 380 13.45 3.81 10.08
CA ALA A 380 14.81 3.74 10.61
C ALA A 380 15.17 4.94 11.49
N SER A 381 14.86 6.15 11.03
CA SER A 381 15.20 7.37 11.76
C SER A 381 14.33 7.61 13.01
N ARG A 382 13.05 7.23 12.95
CA ARG A 382 12.12 7.39 14.08
C ARG A 382 12.37 6.39 15.22
N LEU A 383 12.64 5.13 14.87
CA LEU A 383 12.74 4.05 15.84
C LEU A 383 14.19 3.68 16.19
N GLY A 384 15.16 4.15 15.40
CA GLY A 384 16.59 3.84 15.62
C GLY A 384 16.89 2.35 15.40
N ILE A 385 16.17 1.65 14.51
CA ILE A 385 16.31 0.21 14.26
C ILE A 385 16.95 -0.07 12.89
N THR A 386 17.66 -1.19 12.78
CA THR A 386 18.21 -1.66 11.50
C THR A 386 17.08 -1.88 10.50
N THR A 387 17.12 -1.16 9.38
CA THR A 387 16.08 -1.24 8.37
C THR A 387 16.68 -1.53 6.99
N VAL A 388 16.00 -2.36 6.21
CA VAL A 388 16.37 -2.71 4.84
C VAL A 388 15.17 -2.53 3.91
N ASP A 389 15.39 -1.89 2.77
CA ASP A 389 14.36 -1.66 1.75
C ASP A 389 14.43 -2.73 0.67
N VAL A 390 13.29 -3.36 0.42
CA VAL A 390 13.12 -4.42 -0.57
C VAL A 390 11.81 -4.20 -1.34
N GLY A 391 11.52 -5.02 -2.35
CA GLY A 391 10.23 -5.01 -3.03
C GLY A 391 10.22 -5.79 -4.33
N ILE A 392 9.07 -5.92 -4.96
CA ILE A 392 8.99 -6.52 -6.29
C ILE A 392 9.28 -5.51 -7.39
N ALA A 393 9.75 -6.00 -8.54
CA ALA A 393 10.01 -5.17 -9.69
C ALA A 393 8.71 -4.87 -10.47
N LEU A 394 8.41 -3.59 -10.72
CA LEU A 394 7.27 -3.16 -11.53
C LEU A 394 7.71 -2.46 -12.82
N LEU A 395 6.82 -2.47 -13.80
CA LEU A 395 6.75 -1.47 -14.87
C LEU A 395 5.48 -0.65 -14.74
N SER A 396 5.52 0.58 -15.22
CA SER A 396 4.39 1.54 -15.16
C SER A 396 3.92 1.83 -13.73
N MET A 397 4.84 1.90 -12.76
CA MET A 397 4.53 2.31 -11.38
C MET A 397 3.74 3.62 -11.38
N HIS A 398 2.75 3.76 -10.47
CA HIS A 398 1.80 4.87 -10.38
C HIS A 398 0.84 5.02 -11.58
N SER A 399 0.86 4.08 -12.53
CA SER A 399 -0.19 3.99 -13.55
C SER A 399 -1.50 3.52 -12.91
N ALA A 400 -2.63 3.92 -13.51
CA ALA A 400 -3.91 3.29 -13.19
C ALA A 400 -3.87 1.77 -13.40
N ARG A 401 -2.92 1.27 -14.23
CA ARG A 401 -2.69 -0.15 -14.46
C ARG A 401 -1.22 -0.45 -14.62
N GLU A 402 -0.62 -0.93 -13.56
CA GLU A 402 0.77 -1.35 -13.43
C GLU A 402 0.98 -2.79 -13.88
N MET A 403 2.22 -3.25 -14.00
CA MET A 403 2.52 -4.65 -14.24
C MET A 403 3.69 -5.16 -13.39
N CYS A 404 3.59 -6.42 -12.97
CA CYS A 404 4.67 -7.18 -12.32
C CYS A 404 4.78 -8.59 -12.89
N GLY A 405 5.77 -9.35 -12.42
CA GLY A 405 5.89 -10.77 -12.68
C GLY A 405 4.99 -11.61 -11.75
N VAL A 406 4.50 -12.73 -12.26
CA VAL A 406 3.67 -13.65 -11.45
C VAL A 406 4.47 -14.39 -10.38
N GLU A 407 5.79 -14.50 -10.55
CA GLU A 407 6.67 -15.20 -9.61
C GLU A 407 7.23 -14.33 -8.49
N ASP A 408 7.30 -13.01 -8.69
CA ASP A 408 7.98 -12.10 -7.73
C ASP A 408 7.23 -11.97 -6.40
N GLY A 409 5.90 -11.95 -6.44
CA GLY A 409 5.06 -11.92 -5.24
C GLY A 409 5.23 -13.17 -4.35
N PRO A 410 5.11 -14.40 -4.90
CA PRO A 410 5.43 -15.63 -4.18
C PRO A 410 6.85 -15.67 -3.61
N TYR A 411 7.85 -15.16 -4.34
CA TYR A 411 9.22 -15.08 -3.83
C TYR A 411 9.31 -14.13 -2.63
N LEU A 412 8.72 -12.94 -2.73
CA LEU A 412 8.68 -11.98 -1.63
C LEU A 412 8.03 -12.59 -0.38
N ALA A 413 6.83 -13.18 -0.53
CA ALA A 413 6.11 -13.78 0.59
C ALA A 413 6.92 -14.88 1.30
N ARG A 414 7.62 -15.75 0.55
CA ARG A 414 8.49 -16.78 1.13
C ARG A 414 9.69 -16.19 1.87
N ALA A 415 10.33 -15.16 1.32
CA ALA A 415 11.46 -14.50 1.98
C ALA A 415 11.03 -13.79 3.27
N LEU A 416 9.88 -13.10 3.27
CA LEU A 416 9.31 -12.47 4.47
C LEU A 416 8.92 -13.50 5.53
N HIS A 417 8.35 -14.63 5.12
CA HIS A 417 8.08 -15.75 6.05
C HIS A 417 9.37 -16.28 6.69
N ALA A 418 10.41 -16.53 5.90
CA ALA A 418 11.69 -17.00 6.41
C ALA A 418 12.34 -15.99 7.37
N TYR A 419 12.24 -14.69 7.11
CA TYR A 419 12.71 -13.64 8.02
C TYR A 419 12.06 -13.72 9.40
N TRP A 420 10.78 -14.10 9.50
CA TRP A 420 10.10 -14.30 10.78
C TRP A 420 10.34 -15.69 11.39
N ALA A 421 10.52 -16.73 10.58
CA ALA A 421 10.61 -18.12 11.04
C ALA A 421 12.03 -18.53 11.49
N GLU A 422 13.08 -17.82 11.07
CA GLU A 422 14.49 -18.13 11.38
C GLU A 422 14.98 -17.66 12.75
N ASN A 423 14.10 -17.41 13.70
CA ASN A 423 14.46 -16.87 15.03
C ASN A 423 14.26 -17.86 16.16
#